data_cd5f5765bc80513727447ac86730e9ff
#
_entry.id   cd5f5765bc80513727447ac86730e9ff
#
_cell.length_a   1.000
_cell.length_b   1.000
_cell.length_c   1.000
_cell.angle_alpha   90.00
_cell.angle_beta   90.00
_cell.angle_gamma   90.00
#
_symmetry.space_group_name_H-M   'P 1'
#
loop_
_entity.id
_entity.type
_entity.pdbx_description
1 polymer ?
#
loop_
_entity_poly.entity_id
_entity_poly.type
_entity_poly.pdbx_seq_one_letter_code
_entity_poly.pdbx_strand_id
1 'polypeptide(L)'
;MEIVQEFQVSITRACRLMELHRSYFYYREKRNDEEVEQAIRSAADFGNGFWKIYHTLRKQGYLWNHKKVYRVYKNMHYEKRRNLRKRLPARIKNPLVQPEEPNTTWSIDFVSDALECGRKFRILNVIDDCGRVAIAQEISMSMTSERVVKLLEKTIWINGKPKNIRCDNGTEFTSHKFMDWCKANEITLLYTQPGCPTQNSYIERFNGSYRRAVLDAYIFQTLGEAREITDHWMTFYNKQRPHESLNNQTPFDFRENKWYVNNN
;
A
#
# COMPACT_ATOMS: atom_id res chain seq x y z
N MET A 1 43.54 -11.78 13.32
CA MET A 1 44.19 -13.04 13.75
C MET A 1 45.42 -13.35 12.92
N GLU A 2 45.44 -13.10 11.64
CA GLU A 2 46.54 -13.38 10.71
C GLU A 2 47.89 -12.84 11.16
N ILE A 3 47.98 -11.56 11.54
CA ILE A 3 49.26 -10.95 11.99
C ILE A 3 49.89 -11.66 13.21
N VAL A 4 49.05 -12.13 14.16
CA VAL A 4 49.55 -12.82 15.34
C VAL A 4 50.09 -14.20 14.98
N GLN A 5 49.49 -14.89 14.03
CA GLN A 5 49.91 -16.22 13.56
C GLN A 5 51.09 -16.14 12.59
N GLU A 6 51.01 -15.21 11.63
CA GLU A 6 52.01 -15.07 10.57
C GLU A 6 53.38 -14.55 11.08
N PHE A 7 53.33 -13.57 12.00
CA PHE A 7 54.57 -12.94 12.55
C PHE A 7 54.95 -13.42 13.98
N GLN A 8 54.25 -14.42 14.52
CA GLN A 8 54.50 -14.99 15.85
C GLN A 8 54.63 -13.93 16.96
N VAL A 9 53.98 -12.79 16.87
CA VAL A 9 53.99 -11.74 17.83
C VAL A 9 52.92 -11.87 18.89
N SER A 10 53.16 -11.40 20.11
CA SER A 10 52.12 -11.42 21.15
C SER A 10 50.95 -10.53 20.80
N ILE A 11 49.72 -10.90 21.20
CA ILE A 11 48.49 -10.15 21.02
C ILE A 11 48.63 -8.68 21.49
N THR A 12 49.33 -8.47 22.62
CA THR A 12 49.59 -7.13 23.17
C THR A 12 50.45 -6.29 22.24
N ARG A 13 51.46 -6.91 21.63
CA ARG A 13 52.36 -6.21 20.66
C ARG A 13 51.63 -5.93 19.34
N ALA A 14 50.85 -6.88 18.84
CA ALA A 14 50.05 -6.71 17.64
C ALA A 14 49.01 -5.59 17.84
N CYS A 15 48.27 -5.56 18.96
CA CYS A 15 47.30 -4.49 19.25
C CYS A 15 47.97 -3.13 19.36
N ARG A 16 49.18 -3.03 19.94
CA ARG A 16 49.92 -1.76 20.04
C ARG A 16 50.36 -1.27 18.66
N LEU A 17 50.86 -2.15 17.80
CA LEU A 17 51.27 -1.80 16.44
C LEU A 17 50.09 -1.33 15.56
N MET A 18 48.91 -1.88 15.80
CA MET A 18 47.70 -1.52 15.07
C MET A 18 46.90 -0.38 15.74
N GLU A 19 47.43 0.20 16.82
CA GLU A 19 46.73 1.24 17.62
C GLU A 19 45.32 0.82 18.09
N LEU A 20 45.11 -0.48 18.33
CA LEU A 20 43.85 -1.04 18.77
C LEU A 20 43.86 -1.35 20.28
N HIS A 21 42.79 -1.07 20.98
CA HIS A 21 42.64 -1.52 22.36
C HIS A 21 42.52 -3.06 22.43
N ARG A 22 43.19 -3.69 23.40
CA ARG A 22 43.23 -5.15 23.52
C ARG A 22 41.84 -5.80 23.60
N SER A 23 40.87 -5.13 24.18
CA SER A 23 39.47 -5.62 24.24
C SER A 23 38.86 -5.84 22.85
N TYR A 24 39.32 -5.13 21.81
CA TYR A 24 38.86 -5.29 20.44
C TYR A 24 39.24 -6.66 19.86
N PHE A 25 40.39 -7.19 20.23
CA PHE A 25 40.85 -8.52 19.81
C PHE A 25 39.97 -9.64 20.35
N TYR A 26 39.48 -9.49 21.59
CA TYR A 26 38.64 -10.50 22.24
C TYR A 26 37.13 -10.25 22.00
N TYR A 27 36.76 -9.18 21.34
CA TYR A 27 35.38 -8.89 21.08
C TYR A 27 34.78 -9.94 20.11
N ARG A 28 33.79 -10.66 20.62
CA ARG A 28 32.95 -11.56 19.80
C ARG A 28 31.58 -10.92 19.66
N GLU A 29 31.09 -10.81 18.43
CA GLU A 29 29.77 -10.29 18.19
C GLU A 29 28.73 -11.29 18.75
N LYS A 30 27.97 -10.86 19.75
CA LYS A 30 26.91 -11.66 20.41
C LYS A 30 25.51 -11.40 19.81
N ARG A 31 25.48 -10.73 18.65
CA ARG A 31 24.22 -10.36 18.06
C ARG A 31 23.59 -11.53 17.34
N ASN A 32 22.43 -11.96 17.82
CA ASN A 32 21.56 -12.87 17.07
C ASN A 32 20.40 -12.03 16.49
N ASP A 33 20.36 -11.91 15.18
CA ASP A 33 19.36 -11.15 14.45
C ASP A 33 18.41 -12.06 13.63
N GLU A 34 18.57 -13.39 13.68
CA GLU A 34 17.82 -14.37 12.89
C GLU A 34 16.30 -14.24 13.06
N GLU A 35 15.83 -14.07 14.30
CA GLU A 35 14.41 -13.89 14.59
C GLU A 35 13.87 -12.59 13.94
N VAL A 36 14.67 -11.51 14.01
CA VAL A 36 14.29 -10.22 13.39
C VAL A 36 14.28 -10.33 11.87
N GLU A 37 15.25 -11.04 11.29
CA GLU A 37 15.30 -11.28 9.84
C GLU A 37 14.10 -12.06 9.33
N GLN A 38 13.74 -13.15 10.01
CA GLN A 38 12.57 -13.95 9.67
C GLN A 38 11.28 -13.14 9.75
N ALA A 39 11.12 -12.37 10.84
CA ALA A 39 9.97 -11.50 11.02
C ALA A 39 9.91 -10.39 9.94
N ILE A 40 11.04 -9.77 9.57
CA ILE A 40 11.10 -8.80 8.48
C ILE A 40 10.71 -9.46 7.15
N ARG A 41 11.21 -10.67 6.84
CA ARG A 41 10.85 -11.40 5.62
C ARG A 41 9.34 -11.63 5.52
N SER A 42 8.71 -12.09 6.60
CA SER A 42 7.26 -12.33 6.64
C SER A 42 6.43 -11.04 6.51
N ALA A 43 6.95 -9.89 6.98
CA ALA A 43 6.27 -8.59 6.90
C ALA A 43 6.60 -7.78 5.65
N ALA A 44 7.57 -8.26 4.82
CA ALA A 44 8.06 -7.53 3.64
C ALA A 44 7.22 -7.71 2.38
N ASP A 45 6.09 -8.40 2.47
CA ASP A 45 5.20 -8.66 1.34
C ASP A 45 4.80 -7.37 0.59
N PHE A 46 4.59 -7.52 -0.71
CA PHE A 46 4.18 -6.42 -1.61
C PHE A 46 5.06 -5.17 -1.55
N GLY A 47 6.35 -5.35 -1.25
CA GLY A 47 7.35 -4.28 -1.30
C GLY A 47 7.08 -3.13 -0.32
N ASN A 48 6.69 -3.43 0.91
CA ASN A 48 6.57 -2.44 1.97
C ASN A 48 7.92 -1.76 2.29
N GLY A 49 7.90 -0.46 2.59
CA GLY A 49 9.08 0.24 3.11
C GLY A 49 9.24 0.03 4.62
N PHE A 50 10.43 0.40 5.17
CA PHE A 50 10.83 0.17 6.55
C PHE A 50 9.74 0.48 7.60
N TRP A 51 9.17 1.68 7.59
CA TRP A 51 8.18 2.07 8.61
C TRP A 51 6.92 1.21 8.58
N LYS A 52 6.48 0.77 7.40
CA LYS A 52 5.33 -0.13 7.30
C LYS A 52 5.64 -1.50 7.85
N ILE A 53 6.82 -2.06 7.53
CA ILE A 53 7.30 -3.32 8.10
C ILE A 53 7.38 -3.20 9.63
N TYR A 54 7.99 -2.13 10.14
CA TYR A 54 8.11 -1.91 11.59
C TYR A 54 6.75 -1.85 12.28
N HIS A 55 5.77 -1.11 11.74
CA HIS A 55 4.43 -1.05 12.32
C HIS A 55 3.67 -2.37 12.20
N THR A 56 3.88 -3.14 11.13
CA THR A 56 3.34 -4.51 11.02
C THR A 56 3.89 -5.41 12.11
N LEU A 57 5.21 -5.39 12.34
CA LEU A 57 5.84 -6.15 13.42
C LEU A 57 5.32 -5.73 14.80
N ARG A 58 5.12 -4.43 15.02
CA ARG A 58 4.51 -3.94 16.28
C ARG A 58 3.09 -4.45 16.47
N LYS A 59 2.27 -4.51 15.41
CA LYS A 59 0.91 -5.08 15.44
C LYS A 59 0.92 -6.59 15.71
N GLN A 60 1.97 -7.31 15.26
CA GLN A 60 2.18 -8.73 15.52
C GLN A 60 2.73 -9.01 16.95
N GLY A 61 2.95 -7.97 17.78
CA GLY A 61 3.40 -8.11 19.16
C GLY A 61 4.91 -8.01 19.38
N TYR A 62 5.72 -7.82 18.34
CA TYR A 62 7.17 -7.65 18.52
C TYR A 62 7.49 -6.27 19.10
N LEU A 63 8.19 -6.26 20.26
CA LEU A 63 8.54 -5.04 21.00
C LEU A 63 9.94 -4.48 20.69
N TRP A 64 10.56 -4.91 19.58
CA TRP A 64 11.92 -4.47 19.23
C TRP A 64 11.99 -2.97 18.98
N ASN A 65 13.14 -2.38 19.34
CA ASN A 65 13.43 -0.98 19.05
C ASN A 65 13.60 -0.80 17.52
N HIS A 66 13.01 0.28 16.98
CA HIS A 66 13.09 0.59 15.55
C HIS A 66 14.53 0.66 15.02
N LYS A 67 15.52 1.09 15.85
CA LYS A 67 16.95 1.12 15.47
C LYS A 67 17.50 -0.29 15.22
N LYS A 68 17.11 -1.30 16.05
CA LYS A 68 17.50 -2.70 15.83
C LYS A 68 16.90 -3.21 14.51
N VAL A 69 15.60 -3.05 14.33
CA VAL A 69 14.89 -3.50 13.13
C VAL A 69 15.43 -2.80 11.87
N TYR A 70 15.71 -1.48 11.94
CA TYR A 70 16.26 -0.73 10.80
C TYR A 70 17.64 -1.22 10.39
N ARG A 71 18.52 -1.51 11.36
CA ARG A 71 19.85 -2.05 11.07
C ARG A 71 19.76 -3.39 10.32
N VAL A 72 18.92 -4.30 10.81
CA VAL A 72 18.72 -5.61 10.16
C VAL A 72 18.09 -5.45 8.77
N TYR A 73 17.05 -4.62 8.64
CA TYR A 73 16.40 -4.28 7.37
C TYR A 73 17.42 -3.77 6.32
N LYS A 74 18.35 -2.91 6.75
CA LYS A 74 19.42 -2.40 5.89
C LYS A 74 20.43 -3.49 5.49
N ASN A 75 20.84 -4.33 6.45
CA ASN A 75 21.76 -5.45 6.18
C ASN A 75 21.15 -6.47 5.18
N MET A 76 19.83 -6.63 5.19
CA MET A 76 19.10 -7.48 4.24
C MET A 76 18.90 -6.82 2.86
N HIS A 77 19.40 -5.60 2.62
CA HIS A 77 19.25 -4.84 1.37
C HIS A 77 17.79 -4.59 0.93
N TYR A 78 16.86 -4.48 1.88
CA TYR A 78 15.47 -4.15 1.60
C TYR A 78 15.22 -2.65 1.35
N GLU A 79 16.27 -1.82 1.31
CA GLU A 79 16.16 -0.38 1.04
C GLU A 79 15.62 -0.13 -0.37
N LYS A 80 14.54 0.62 -0.45
CA LYS A 80 13.98 1.05 -1.75
C LYS A 80 14.85 2.16 -2.35
N ARG A 81 15.17 2.05 -3.64
CA ARG A 81 15.77 3.15 -4.39
C ARG A 81 14.88 4.38 -4.30
N ARG A 82 15.40 5.51 -3.81
CA ARG A 82 14.70 6.79 -3.83
C ARG A 82 14.82 7.40 -5.22
N ASN A 83 13.71 7.47 -5.94
CA ASN A 83 13.65 8.33 -7.12
C ASN A 83 13.62 9.78 -6.65
N LEU A 84 14.71 10.52 -6.89
CA LEU A 84 14.77 11.95 -6.66
C LEU A 84 13.84 12.64 -7.67
N ARG A 85 12.62 12.96 -7.24
CA ARG A 85 11.69 13.75 -8.05
C ARG A 85 12.17 15.20 -8.06
N LYS A 86 12.29 15.80 -9.25
CA LYS A 86 12.45 17.26 -9.39
C LYS A 86 11.24 17.93 -8.71
N ARG A 87 11.50 18.89 -7.80
CA ARG A 87 10.43 19.68 -7.19
C ARG A 87 9.77 20.52 -8.27
N LEU A 88 8.53 20.25 -8.58
CA LEU A 88 7.67 21.14 -9.36
C LEU A 88 7.17 22.27 -8.46
N PRO A 89 6.89 23.47 -9.03
CA PRO A 89 6.31 24.57 -8.26
C PRO A 89 5.06 24.12 -7.50
N ALA A 90 4.91 24.61 -6.28
CA ALA A 90 3.74 24.29 -5.46
C ALA A 90 2.47 24.84 -6.16
N ARG A 91 1.58 23.92 -6.58
CA ARG A 91 0.23 24.30 -7.02
C ARG A 91 -0.64 24.56 -5.79
N ILE A 92 -1.53 25.56 -5.87
CA ILE A 92 -2.56 25.77 -4.85
C ILE A 92 -3.42 24.50 -4.80
N LYS A 93 -3.31 23.76 -3.72
CA LYS A 93 -4.08 22.54 -3.48
C LYS A 93 -5.22 22.88 -2.55
N ASN A 94 -6.45 22.81 -3.04
CA ASN A 94 -7.58 22.66 -2.13
C ASN A 94 -7.47 21.25 -1.54
N PRO A 95 -7.22 21.09 -0.24
CA PRO A 95 -7.07 19.78 0.37
C PRO A 95 -8.40 19.03 0.26
N LEU A 96 -8.31 17.77 -0.19
CA LEU A 96 -9.45 16.89 -0.18
C LEU A 96 -9.79 16.57 1.28
N VAL A 97 -10.97 16.97 1.73
CA VAL A 97 -11.44 16.70 3.09
C VAL A 97 -11.79 15.20 3.16
N GLN A 98 -11.22 14.51 4.12
CA GLN A 98 -11.55 13.11 4.39
C GLN A 98 -12.95 13.04 5.02
N PRO A 99 -13.88 12.23 4.48
CA PRO A 99 -15.17 12.03 5.12
C PRO A 99 -15.04 11.45 6.52
N GLU A 100 -15.88 11.87 7.43
CA GLU A 100 -15.87 11.40 8.82
C GLU A 100 -16.56 10.04 8.98
N GLU A 101 -17.57 9.77 8.15
CA GLU A 101 -18.38 8.55 8.20
C GLU A 101 -18.11 7.64 6.99
N PRO A 102 -18.10 6.31 7.20
CA PRO A 102 -18.12 5.34 6.12
C PRO A 102 -19.32 5.56 5.17
N ASN A 103 -19.15 5.17 3.92
CA ASN A 103 -20.17 5.31 2.87
C ASN A 103 -20.63 6.75 2.60
N THR A 104 -19.89 7.76 3.06
CA THR A 104 -20.17 9.16 2.65
C THR A 104 -19.75 9.38 1.21
N THR A 105 -18.55 8.98 0.84
CA THR A 105 -18.04 9.14 -0.54
C THR A 105 -17.22 7.92 -0.93
N TRP A 106 -17.60 7.29 -2.04
CA TRP A 106 -16.78 6.29 -2.70
C TRP A 106 -16.04 6.93 -3.88
N SER A 107 -14.73 6.72 -3.97
CA SER A 107 -13.94 7.08 -5.14
C SER A 107 -13.77 5.87 -6.04
N ILE A 108 -14.02 6.06 -7.33
CA ILE A 108 -13.88 5.01 -8.36
C ILE A 108 -12.94 5.47 -9.46
N ASP A 109 -12.13 4.55 -9.97
CA ASP A 109 -11.19 4.84 -11.06
C ASP A 109 -10.72 3.57 -11.76
N PHE A 110 -10.23 3.73 -12.98
CA PHE A 110 -9.70 2.65 -13.79
C PHE A 110 -8.17 2.60 -13.79
N VAL A 111 -7.67 1.38 -13.76
CA VAL A 111 -6.26 1.09 -14.08
C VAL A 111 -6.23 0.10 -15.23
N SER A 112 -5.28 0.23 -16.14
CA SER A 112 -5.11 -0.69 -17.27
C SER A 112 -3.78 -1.40 -17.19
N ASP A 113 -3.76 -2.66 -17.67
CA ASP A 113 -2.57 -3.46 -17.84
C ASP A 113 -2.75 -4.45 -19.02
N ALA A 114 -1.76 -5.31 -19.25
CA ALA A 114 -1.80 -6.31 -20.31
C ALA A 114 -1.34 -7.69 -19.78
N LEU A 115 -1.93 -8.74 -20.33
CA LEU A 115 -1.43 -10.12 -20.16
C LEU A 115 -0.11 -10.29 -20.92
N GLU A 116 0.64 -11.35 -20.61
CA GLU A 116 1.87 -11.75 -21.30
C GLU A 116 1.69 -11.82 -22.82
N CYS A 117 0.54 -12.29 -23.29
CA CYS A 117 0.20 -12.33 -24.70
C CYS A 117 -0.12 -10.97 -25.35
N GLY A 118 0.05 -9.85 -24.61
CA GLY A 118 -0.21 -8.48 -25.08
C GLY A 118 -1.68 -8.05 -25.05
N ARG A 119 -2.63 -8.91 -24.66
CA ARG A 119 -4.06 -8.53 -24.55
C ARG A 119 -4.27 -7.62 -23.37
N LYS A 120 -4.76 -6.40 -23.64
CA LYS A 120 -5.05 -5.39 -22.61
C LYS A 120 -6.26 -5.77 -21.78
N PHE A 121 -6.21 -5.46 -20.50
CA PHE A 121 -7.36 -5.55 -19.58
C PHE A 121 -7.46 -4.30 -18.71
N ARG A 122 -8.62 -4.08 -18.13
CA ARG A 122 -8.91 -2.95 -17.24
C ARG A 122 -9.36 -3.45 -15.88
N ILE A 123 -9.00 -2.69 -14.88
CA ILE A 123 -9.38 -2.92 -13.49
C ILE A 123 -10.17 -1.70 -13.04
N LEU A 124 -11.42 -1.90 -12.59
CA LEU A 124 -12.17 -0.89 -11.88
C LEU A 124 -11.90 -1.04 -10.39
N ASN A 125 -11.42 0.01 -9.77
CA ASN A 125 -11.17 0.08 -8.34
C ASN A 125 -12.22 0.96 -7.67
N VAL A 126 -12.70 0.52 -6.51
CA VAL A 126 -13.66 1.26 -5.67
C VAL A 126 -13.12 1.32 -4.25
N ILE A 127 -12.95 2.52 -3.71
CA ILE A 127 -12.55 2.73 -2.33
C ILE A 127 -13.55 3.60 -1.57
N ASP A 128 -13.69 3.36 -0.29
CA ASP A 128 -14.36 4.28 0.63
C ASP A 128 -13.34 5.33 1.12
N ASP A 129 -13.62 6.60 0.87
CA ASP A 129 -12.71 7.71 1.19
C ASP A 129 -12.50 7.89 2.70
N CYS A 130 -13.48 7.51 3.54
CA CYS A 130 -13.39 7.65 5.00
C CYS A 130 -12.19 6.89 5.57
N GLY A 131 -12.18 5.57 5.39
CA GLY A 131 -11.11 4.68 5.88
C GLY A 131 -10.13 4.26 4.79
N ARG A 132 -10.29 4.73 3.55
CA ARG A 132 -9.51 4.28 2.37
C ARG A 132 -9.58 2.77 2.15
N VAL A 133 -10.68 2.16 2.60
CA VAL A 133 -10.94 0.74 2.44
C VAL A 133 -11.20 0.43 0.96
N ALA A 134 -10.44 -0.49 0.39
CA ALA A 134 -10.74 -1.03 -0.92
C ALA A 134 -11.96 -1.94 -0.79
N ILE A 135 -13.10 -1.48 -1.29
CA ILE A 135 -14.39 -2.17 -1.12
C ILE A 135 -14.76 -3.05 -2.30
N ALA A 136 -14.25 -2.76 -3.50
CA ALA A 136 -14.40 -3.62 -4.67
C ALA A 136 -13.29 -3.41 -5.69
N GLN A 137 -12.97 -4.49 -6.42
CA GLN A 137 -12.16 -4.48 -7.63
C GLN A 137 -12.79 -5.43 -8.66
N GLU A 138 -12.85 -5.02 -9.91
CA GLU A 138 -13.33 -5.84 -11.03
C GLU A 138 -12.29 -5.83 -12.16
N ILE A 139 -11.88 -7.00 -12.60
CA ILE A 139 -10.89 -7.17 -13.67
C ILE A 139 -11.57 -7.76 -14.91
N SER A 140 -11.48 -7.07 -16.05
CA SER A 140 -12.09 -7.54 -17.29
C SER A 140 -11.34 -7.03 -18.52
N MET A 141 -11.43 -7.78 -19.62
CA MET A 141 -10.95 -7.34 -20.95
C MET A 141 -11.76 -6.16 -21.49
N SER A 142 -13.04 -6.11 -21.15
CA SER A 142 -13.95 -5.02 -21.54
C SER A 142 -14.71 -4.56 -20.32
N MET A 143 -14.68 -3.25 -20.06
CA MET A 143 -15.35 -2.64 -18.93
C MET A 143 -16.38 -1.64 -19.46
N THR A 144 -17.63 -2.07 -19.52
CA THR A 144 -18.76 -1.24 -19.95
C THR A 144 -19.44 -0.60 -18.72
N SER A 145 -20.20 0.48 -18.95
CA SER A 145 -21.00 1.10 -17.87
C SER A 145 -21.97 0.11 -17.20
N GLU A 146 -22.47 -0.89 -17.93
CA GLU A 146 -23.29 -1.96 -17.34
C GLU A 146 -22.54 -2.82 -16.31
N ARG A 147 -21.28 -3.14 -16.59
CA ARG A 147 -20.44 -3.89 -15.65
C ARG A 147 -20.11 -3.05 -14.43
N VAL A 148 -19.86 -1.74 -14.65
CA VAL A 148 -19.65 -0.79 -13.54
C VAL A 148 -20.87 -0.78 -12.62
N VAL A 149 -22.07 -0.62 -13.19
CA VAL A 149 -23.35 -0.64 -12.42
C VAL A 149 -23.50 -1.95 -11.65
N LYS A 150 -23.36 -3.11 -12.31
CA LYS A 150 -23.46 -4.43 -11.65
C LYS A 150 -22.46 -4.61 -10.50
N LEU A 151 -21.24 -4.14 -10.66
CA LEU A 151 -20.25 -4.18 -9.57
C LEU A 151 -20.70 -3.31 -8.40
N LEU A 152 -21.16 -2.09 -8.67
CA LEU A 152 -21.61 -1.17 -7.63
C LEU A 152 -22.87 -1.67 -6.92
N GLU A 153 -23.83 -2.28 -7.62
CA GLU A 153 -25.00 -2.91 -7.01
C GLU A 153 -24.60 -4.01 -6.02
N LYS A 154 -23.71 -4.91 -6.44
CA LYS A 154 -23.15 -5.95 -5.57
C LYS A 154 -22.42 -5.33 -4.36
N THR A 155 -21.65 -4.27 -4.61
CA THR A 155 -20.87 -3.60 -3.56
C THR A 155 -21.77 -2.89 -2.56
N ILE A 156 -22.86 -2.25 -3.01
CA ILE A 156 -23.87 -1.62 -2.19
C ILE A 156 -24.58 -2.64 -1.30
N TRP A 157 -24.94 -3.80 -1.86
CA TRP A 157 -25.57 -4.87 -1.09
C TRP A 157 -24.71 -5.37 0.08
N ILE A 158 -23.37 -5.41 -0.10
CA ILE A 158 -22.44 -5.91 0.92
C ILE A 158 -22.05 -4.82 1.92
N ASN A 159 -21.78 -3.58 1.45
CA ASN A 159 -21.13 -2.53 2.24
C ASN A 159 -22.06 -1.39 2.64
N GLY A 160 -23.30 -1.38 2.14
CA GLY A 160 -24.21 -0.25 2.27
C GLY A 160 -24.06 0.75 1.11
N LYS A 161 -25.04 1.67 1.00
CA LYS A 161 -25.15 2.64 -0.10
C LYS A 161 -24.30 3.90 0.21
N PRO A 162 -23.47 4.39 -0.73
CA PRO A 162 -22.76 5.67 -0.55
C PRO A 162 -23.71 6.86 -0.79
N LYS A 163 -23.42 7.99 -0.13
CA LYS A 163 -24.10 9.27 -0.43
C LYS A 163 -23.58 9.85 -1.76
N ASN A 164 -22.28 9.72 -2.01
CA ASN A 164 -21.61 10.26 -3.19
C ASN A 164 -20.71 9.24 -3.85
N ILE A 165 -20.58 9.33 -5.17
CA ILE A 165 -19.54 8.64 -5.95
C ILE A 165 -18.69 9.69 -6.64
N ARG A 166 -17.37 9.63 -6.41
CA ARG A 166 -16.38 10.47 -7.09
C ARG A 166 -15.70 9.68 -8.19
N CYS A 167 -15.66 10.26 -9.39
CA CYS A 167 -15.05 9.65 -10.56
C CYS A 167 -14.44 10.71 -11.49
N ASP A 168 -13.66 10.27 -12.46
CA ASP A 168 -13.23 11.12 -13.58
C ASP A 168 -14.34 11.28 -14.62
N ASN A 169 -14.05 12.00 -15.72
CA ASN A 169 -14.97 12.19 -16.83
C ASN A 169 -14.85 11.07 -17.89
N GLY A 170 -14.49 9.86 -17.50
CA GLY A 170 -14.44 8.70 -18.39
C GLY A 170 -15.80 8.41 -19.05
N THR A 171 -15.77 7.86 -20.25
CA THR A 171 -17.00 7.58 -21.04
C THR A 171 -17.94 6.63 -20.32
N GLU A 172 -17.42 5.72 -19.53
CA GLU A 172 -18.19 4.78 -18.73
C GLU A 172 -18.99 5.47 -17.63
N PHE A 173 -18.41 6.51 -17.01
CA PHE A 173 -19.00 7.27 -15.90
C PHE A 173 -19.88 8.44 -16.37
N THR A 174 -19.71 8.90 -17.63
CA THR A 174 -20.55 9.94 -18.23
C THR A 174 -21.68 9.37 -19.09
N SER A 175 -21.81 8.04 -19.16
CA SER A 175 -22.89 7.38 -19.89
C SER A 175 -24.25 7.63 -19.23
N HIS A 176 -25.31 7.81 -20.04
CA HIS A 176 -26.67 7.95 -19.54
C HIS A 176 -27.06 6.84 -18.56
N LYS A 177 -26.71 5.59 -18.91
CA LYS A 177 -27.03 4.42 -18.09
C LYS A 177 -26.44 4.52 -16.66
N PHE A 178 -25.21 4.95 -16.52
CA PHE A 178 -24.56 5.13 -15.21
C PHE A 178 -25.16 6.32 -14.45
N MET A 179 -25.36 7.45 -15.14
CA MET A 179 -25.95 8.65 -14.52
C MET A 179 -27.39 8.39 -14.05
N ASP A 180 -28.22 7.75 -14.88
CA ASP A 180 -29.61 7.41 -14.53
C ASP A 180 -29.68 6.44 -13.37
N TRP A 181 -28.77 5.45 -13.35
CA TRP A 181 -28.65 4.51 -12.22
C TRP A 181 -28.28 5.24 -10.91
N CYS A 182 -27.30 6.15 -10.95
CA CYS A 182 -26.95 6.94 -9.78
C CYS A 182 -28.12 7.79 -9.29
N LYS A 183 -28.84 8.44 -10.22
CA LYS A 183 -30.02 9.25 -9.90
C LYS A 183 -31.15 8.40 -9.27
N ALA A 184 -31.42 7.21 -9.84
CA ALA A 184 -32.43 6.29 -9.32
C ALA A 184 -32.08 5.78 -7.91
N ASN A 185 -30.81 5.70 -7.57
CA ASN A 185 -30.32 5.31 -6.25
C ASN A 185 -30.05 6.51 -5.32
N GLU A 186 -30.38 7.74 -5.72
CA GLU A 186 -30.13 8.96 -4.93
C GLU A 186 -28.65 9.17 -4.58
N ILE A 187 -27.75 8.73 -5.49
CA ILE A 187 -26.31 8.89 -5.32
C ILE A 187 -25.84 10.13 -6.07
N THR A 188 -25.17 11.06 -5.38
CA THR A 188 -24.63 12.27 -5.99
C THR A 188 -23.31 11.95 -6.69
N LEU A 189 -23.20 12.31 -7.99
CA LEU A 189 -21.95 12.18 -8.74
C LEU A 189 -21.08 13.42 -8.55
N LEU A 190 -19.82 13.20 -8.16
CA LEU A 190 -18.78 14.20 -7.97
C LEU A 190 -17.69 14.02 -9.04
N TYR A 191 -17.86 14.68 -10.17
CA TYR A 191 -16.87 14.64 -11.23
C TYR A 191 -15.62 15.46 -10.89
N THR A 192 -14.44 14.91 -11.15
CA THR A 192 -13.18 15.64 -11.01
C THR A 192 -13.03 16.65 -12.14
N GLN A 193 -12.61 17.87 -11.80
CA GLN A 193 -12.38 18.92 -12.80
C GLN A 193 -11.15 18.58 -13.65
N PRO A 194 -11.18 18.85 -14.96
CA PRO A 194 -10.03 18.68 -15.83
C PRO A 194 -8.80 19.43 -15.28
N GLY A 195 -7.67 18.74 -15.19
CA GLY A 195 -6.41 19.32 -14.68
C GLY A 195 -6.31 19.44 -13.16
N CYS A 196 -7.29 18.95 -12.39
CA CYS A 196 -7.30 18.94 -10.93
C CYS A 196 -7.17 17.52 -10.34
N PRO A 197 -6.04 16.81 -10.54
CA PRO A 197 -5.86 15.43 -10.05
C PRO A 197 -5.97 15.31 -8.53
N THR A 198 -5.73 16.41 -7.81
CA THR A 198 -5.85 16.42 -6.33
C THR A 198 -7.25 16.10 -5.83
N GLN A 199 -8.28 16.28 -6.66
CA GLN A 199 -9.67 16.00 -6.30
C GLN A 199 -9.99 14.50 -6.22
N ASN A 200 -9.15 13.62 -6.82
CA ASN A 200 -9.29 12.16 -6.74
C ASN A 200 -8.08 11.47 -6.09
N SER A 201 -7.36 12.21 -5.25
CA SER A 201 -6.04 11.79 -4.75
C SER A 201 -6.06 10.51 -3.87
N TYR A 202 -7.19 10.13 -3.30
CA TYR A 202 -7.29 8.91 -2.48
C TYR A 202 -7.20 7.66 -3.37
N ILE A 203 -8.01 7.59 -4.42
CA ILE A 203 -7.98 6.45 -5.34
C ILE A 203 -6.72 6.46 -6.21
N GLU A 204 -6.20 7.64 -6.61
CA GLU A 204 -4.92 7.73 -7.32
C GLU A 204 -3.77 7.13 -6.48
N ARG A 205 -3.74 7.42 -5.18
CA ARG A 205 -2.75 6.85 -4.26
C ARG A 205 -2.93 5.34 -4.07
N PHE A 206 -4.18 4.88 -4.00
CA PHE A 206 -4.51 3.46 -3.99
C PHE A 206 -4.02 2.78 -5.27
N ASN A 207 -4.41 3.31 -6.43
CA ASN A 207 -4.00 2.81 -7.75
C ASN A 207 -2.48 2.76 -7.91
N GLY A 208 -1.77 3.81 -7.46
CA GLY A 208 -0.31 3.83 -7.45
C GLY A 208 0.31 2.78 -6.51
N SER A 209 -0.35 2.43 -5.42
CA SER A 209 0.09 1.36 -4.53
C SER A 209 -0.18 -0.02 -5.12
N TYR A 210 -1.37 -0.22 -5.69
CA TYR A 210 -1.76 -1.42 -6.40
C TYR A 210 -0.85 -1.70 -7.60
N ARG A 211 -0.61 -0.70 -8.44
CA ARG A 211 0.28 -0.83 -9.60
C ARG A 211 1.67 -1.34 -9.18
N ARG A 212 2.32 -0.66 -8.23
CA ARG A 212 3.67 -1.05 -7.79
C ARG A 212 3.74 -2.40 -7.10
N ALA A 213 2.66 -2.82 -6.42
CA ALA A 213 2.67 -4.04 -5.63
C ALA A 213 2.21 -5.26 -6.43
N VAL A 214 1.39 -5.06 -7.45
CA VAL A 214 0.76 -6.13 -8.23
C VAL A 214 1.11 -5.99 -9.72
N LEU A 215 0.68 -4.92 -10.39
CA LEU A 215 0.79 -4.84 -11.84
C LEU A 215 2.24 -4.74 -12.34
N ASP A 216 3.10 -3.99 -11.65
CA ASP A 216 4.53 -3.85 -12.00
C ASP A 216 5.39 -5.01 -11.42
N ALA A 217 4.81 -5.86 -10.55
CA ALA A 217 5.55 -6.93 -9.88
C ALA A 217 5.31 -8.31 -10.49
N TYR A 218 4.23 -8.49 -11.23
CA TYR A 218 3.83 -9.78 -11.83
C TYR A 218 3.61 -9.65 -13.33
N ILE A 219 3.86 -10.73 -14.06
CA ILE A 219 3.47 -10.94 -15.46
C ILE A 219 2.33 -11.95 -15.46
N PHE A 220 1.15 -11.55 -15.91
CA PHE A 220 -0.05 -12.37 -15.88
C PHE A 220 -0.25 -13.16 -17.17
N GLN A 221 -0.43 -14.46 -17.06
CA GLN A 221 -0.78 -15.30 -18.19
C GLN A 221 -2.29 -15.29 -18.47
N THR A 222 -3.09 -15.24 -17.41
CA THR A 222 -4.55 -15.27 -17.48
C THR A 222 -5.21 -14.19 -16.61
N LEU A 223 -6.47 -13.85 -16.92
CA LEU A 223 -7.27 -12.99 -16.03
C LEU A 223 -7.59 -13.67 -14.69
N GLY A 224 -7.63 -15.00 -14.66
CA GLY A 224 -7.85 -15.75 -13.42
C GLY A 224 -6.71 -15.49 -12.43
N GLU A 225 -5.48 -15.64 -12.89
CA GLU A 225 -4.27 -15.35 -12.10
C GLU A 225 -4.25 -13.89 -11.62
N ALA A 226 -4.55 -12.94 -12.53
CA ALA A 226 -4.61 -11.53 -12.16
C ALA A 226 -5.64 -11.25 -11.06
N ARG A 227 -6.82 -11.91 -11.10
CA ARG A 227 -7.84 -11.80 -10.05
C ARG A 227 -7.39 -12.38 -8.74
N GLU A 228 -6.83 -13.57 -8.72
CA GLU A 228 -6.36 -14.24 -7.51
C GLU A 228 -5.31 -13.42 -6.76
N ILE A 229 -4.28 -12.94 -7.48
CA ILE A 229 -3.23 -12.08 -6.90
C ILE A 229 -3.81 -10.75 -6.42
N THR A 230 -4.76 -10.18 -7.16
CA THR A 230 -5.44 -8.93 -6.79
C THR A 230 -6.28 -9.09 -5.53
N ASP A 231 -7.06 -10.17 -5.40
CA ASP A 231 -7.90 -10.46 -4.22
C ASP A 231 -7.03 -10.68 -2.97
N HIS A 232 -5.91 -11.39 -3.13
CA HIS A 232 -4.94 -11.56 -2.05
C HIS A 232 -4.34 -10.22 -1.62
N TRP A 233 -3.90 -9.40 -2.58
CA TRP A 233 -3.36 -8.08 -2.29
C TRP A 233 -4.41 -7.13 -1.67
N MET A 234 -5.66 -7.16 -2.11
CA MET A 234 -6.74 -6.35 -1.55
C MET A 234 -6.98 -6.71 -0.08
N THR A 235 -6.96 -8.01 0.25
CA THR A 235 -7.06 -8.49 1.62
C THR A 235 -5.90 -7.98 2.48
N PHE A 236 -4.68 -8.09 1.98
CA PHE A 236 -3.48 -7.55 2.63
C PHE A 236 -3.57 -6.03 2.81
N TYR A 237 -3.97 -5.29 1.76
CA TYR A 237 -4.12 -3.84 1.79
C TYR A 237 -5.08 -3.38 2.89
N ASN A 238 -6.24 -4.03 2.98
CA ASN A 238 -7.28 -3.67 3.93
C ASN A 238 -6.96 -4.06 5.38
N LYS A 239 -6.39 -5.25 5.61
CA LYS A 239 -6.29 -5.86 6.95
C LYS A 239 -4.90 -5.85 7.56
N GLN A 240 -3.85 -5.72 6.75
CA GLN A 240 -2.48 -5.88 7.23
C GLN A 240 -1.60 -4.66 7.00
N ARG A 241 -1.88 -3.87 5.94
CA ARG A 241 -1.04 -2.75 5.56
C ARG A 241 -1.30 -1.50 6.42
N PRO A 242 -0.33 -1.02 7.23
CA PRO A 242 -0.46 0.23 7.97
C PRO A 242 -0.46 1.45 7.05
N HIS A 243 -1.29 2.45 7.38
CA HIS A 243 -1.38 3.72 6.67
C HIS A 243 -1.00 4.88 7.59
N GLU A 244 0.06 5.61 7.27
CA GLU A 244 0.50 6.79 8.04
C GLU A 244 -0.61 7.81 8.26
N SER A 245 -1.42 8.04 7.23
CA SER A 245 -2.55 8.96 7.26
C SER A 245 -3.76 8.48 8.07
N LEU A 246 -3.73 7.24 8.54
CA LEU A 246 -4.69 6.63 9.45
C LEU A 246 -4.03 6.29 10.80
N ASN A 247 -3.04 7.07 11.22
CA ASN A 247 -2.26 6.82 12.44
C ASN A 247 -1.64 5.42 12.51
N ASN A 248 -1.15 4.93 11.36
CA ASN A 248 -0.60 3.58 11.18
C ASN A 248 -1.60 2.44 11.44
N GLN A 249 -2.88 2.73 11.48
CA GLN A 249 -3.92 1.71 11.46
C GLN A 249 -4.09 1.14 10.04
N THR A 250 -4.63 -0.07 9.94
CA THR A 250 -5.08 -0.58 8.65
C THR A 250 -6.39 0.08 8.25
N PRO A 251 -6.75 0.13 6.96
CA PRO A 251 -8.04 0.63 6.52
C PRO A 251 -9.23 -0.02 7.24
N PHE A 252 -9.16 -1.32 7.44
CA PHE A 252 -10.21 -2.08 8.13
C PHE A 252 -10.33 -1.70 9.61
N ASP A 253 -9.23 -1.70 10.36
CA ASP A 253 -9.24 -1.32 11.78
C ASP A 253 -9.74 0.12 11.98
N PHE A 254 -9.34 1.04 11.09
CA PHE A 254 -9.79 2.44 11.16
C PHE A 254 -11.29 2.56 10.93
N ARG A 255 -11.85 1.82 9.94
CA ARG A 255 -13.29 1.81 9.65
C ARG A 255 -14.09 1.25 10.82
N GLU A 256 -13.66 0.13 11.40
CA GLU A 256 -14.31 -0.50 12.56
C GLU A 256 -14.34 0.45 13.75
N ASN A 257 -13.20 1.07 14.10
CA ASN A 257 -13.12 2.03 15.20
C ASN A 257 -14.07 3.23 14.99
N LYS A 258 -14.20 3.75 13.77
CA LYS A 258 -15.13 4.82 13.45
C LYS A 258 -16.59 4.38 13.56
N TRP A 259 -16.89 3.15 13.17
CA TRP A 259 -18.24 2.60 13.25
C TRP A 259 -18.70 2.45 14.70
N TYR A 260 -17.83 1.94 15.60
CA TYR A 260 -18.13 1.82 17.03
C TYR A 260 -18.33 3.16 17.73
N VAL A 261 -17.55 4.18 17.39
CA VAL A 261 -17.67 5.52 17.98
C VAL A 261 -18.99 6.21 17.60
N ASN A 262 -19.53 5.96 16.41
CA ASN A 262 -20.73 6.63 15.90
C ASN A 262 -22.04 5.89 16.28
N ASN A 263 -21.97 4.64 16.78
CA ASN A 263 -23.14 3.83 17.14
C ASN A 263 -23.28 3.57 18.65
N ASN A 264 -22.42 4.17 19.48
CA ASN A 264 -22.50 4.21 20.93
C ASN A 264 -22.61 5.67 21.41
#